data_28d540ae723a3285f4e9e49a18e622c2
#
_entry.id   28d540ae723a3285f4e9e49a18e622c2
#
_cell.length_a   1.000
_cell.length_b   1.000
_cell.length_c   1.000
_cell.angle_alpha   90.00
_cell.angle_beta   90.00
_cell.angle_gamma   90.00
#
_symmetry.space_group_name_H-M   'P 1'
#
loop_
_entity.id
_entity.type
_entity.pdbx_description
1 polymer ?
#
loop_
_entity_poly.entity_id
_entity_poly.type
_entity_poly.pdbx_seq_one_letter_code
_entity_poly.pdbx_strand_id
1 'polypeptide(L)'
;FNQIWHPIEENAKDLSRQQSMVSDYIRDYLTLRNNKIPNKSKVYLEFKKLYTNKKDEAYHQELEKIKSLSAHYRKLINPSTVTDSNLRAELEYITRLEINVAFPFLLQVFEDTDNGIIDNTTLIKVLKLIQNYTWRRFVVGLPTNALNKIFMTLYSEVDTEEYYASLAIALMRKKGSAKYPTDEELLTALKDKDLYNIKAKNRNYMFEKLENYNNREFVDTSNENITIEHIFPQNPNEDWSTDLSSDDFFVFKEKHINTLANLTLSGNNGALSNKSFSEKKSMNKNGGKQGYTYSRLWLNDYLKTINVWSTENYDNRFSIISKRFLAIWKYPDIELPIVEDGEEVNLFDAEKPTHKKLEYFIFENTKIEEHAIAQMYFYVVKKLFQRNTEFLLAQQEIIKITRDKNDFRATQDLINGYFIEANIDSNTKLNTLKRLLKAFELEDELVIKYATDYSSSIDTSRFIIRRNFWKQLLPQIEDTPLFKNVNPSKGHWLSAGAGISGLSYTLVATRAYVRLEFTISAS
;
A
#
# COMPACT_ATOMS: atom_id res chain seq x y z
N PHE A 1 6.41 -24.33 -34.82
CA PHE A 1 5.23 -24.33 -33.95
C PHE A 1 5.45 -25.23 -32.73
N ASN A 2 5.66 -26.50 -32.91
CA ASN A 2 5.75 -27.50 -31.81
C ASN A 2 6.88 -27.24 -30.80
N GLN A 3 8.00 -26.64 -31.20
CA GLN A 3 9.16 -26.42 -30.33
C GLN A 3 9.06 -25.15 -29.51
N ILE A 4 8.28 -24.14 -29.93
CA ILE A 4 8.20 -22.83 -29.31
C ILE A 4 6.78 -22.54 -28.84
N TRP A 5 5.80 -22.50 -29.75
CA TRP A 5 4.46 -22.05 -29.44
C TRP A 5 3.65 -23.02 -28.60
N HIS A 6 3.71 -24.30 -28.92
CA HIS A 6 3.01 -25.33 -28.13
C HIS A 6 3.44 -25.36 -26.65
N PRO A 7 4.74 -25.27 -26.29
CA PRO A 7 5.15 -25.09 -24.88
C PRO A 7 4.58 -23.82 -24.23
N ILE A 8 4.43 -22.72 -24.97
CA ILE A 8 3.82 -21.49 -24.44
C ILE A 8 2.35 -21.73 -24.10
N GLU A 9 1.60 -22.39 -24.98
CA GLU A 9 0.18 -22.73 -24.75
C GLU A 9 0.01 -23.64 -23.53
N GLU A 10 0.84 -24.67 -23.39
CA GLU A 10 0.81 -25.58 -22.25
C GLU A 10 1.20 -24.89 -20.93
N ASN A 11 2.19 -23.99 -20.95
CA ASN A 11 2.60 -23.24 -19.78
C ASN A 11 1.55 -22.19 -19.35
N ALA A 12 0.86 -21.59 -20.31
CA ALA A 12 -0.18 -20.59 -20.06
C ALA A 12 -1.58 -21.20 -19.93
N LYS A 13 -1.69 -22.44 -19.44
CA LYS A 13 -2.94 -23.12 -19.15
C LYS A 13 -3.20 -23.17 -17.66
N ASP A 14 -4.33 -22.63 -17.21
CA ASP A 14 -4.83 -22.81 -15.84
C ASP A 14 -5.30 -24.25 -15.67
N LEU A 15 -4.55 -25.04 -14.89
CA LEU A 15 -4.82 -26.46 -14.70
C LEU A 15 -6.06 -26.71 -13.83
N SER A 16 -6.43 -25.78 -12.97
CA SER A 16 -7.60 -25.91 -12.10
C SER A 16 -8.91 -25.73 -12.87
N ARG A 17 -8.92 -24.82 -13.84
CA ARG A 17 -10.08 -24.45 -14.66
C ARG A 17 -10.04 -25.07 -16.07
N GLN A 18 -8.93 -25.70 -16.44
CA GLN A 18 -8.67 -26.19 -17.78
C GLN A 18 -8.84 -25.11 -18.87
N GLN A 19 -8.44 -23.87 -18.53
CA GLN A 19 -8.63 -22.69 -19.37
C GLN A 19 -7.29 -22.20 -19.92
N SER A 20 -7.27 -21.81 -21.20
CA SER A 20 -6.13 -21.13 -21.81
C SER A 20 -6.03 -19.69 -21.30
N MET A 21 -4.85 -19.32 -20.79
CA MET A 21 -4.47 -17.99 -20.34
C MET A 21 -3.44 -17.33 -21.26
N VAL A 22 -3.26 -17.83 -22.48
CA VAL A 22 -2.26 -17.32 -23.44
C VAL A 22 -2.43 -15.81 -23.69
N SER A 23 -3.67 -15.34 -23.86
CA SER A 23 -3.92 -13.91 -24.10
C SER A 23 -3.53 -13.04 -22.90
N ASP A 24 -3.81 -13.51 -21.68
CA ASP A 24 -3.42 -12.81 -20.45
C ASP A 24 -1.90 -12.85 -20.28
N TYR A 25 -1.26 -14.00 -20.52
CA TYR A 25 0.20 -14.12 -20.50
C TYR A 25 0.88 -13.17 -21.50
N ILE A 26 0.43 -13.14 -22.75
CA ILE A 26 0.98 -12.23 -23.78
C ILE A 26 0.75 -10.77 -23.39
N ARG A 27 -0.38 -10.46 -22.75
CA ARG A 27 -0.64 -9.12 -22.23
C ARG A 27 0.37 -8.73 -21.15
N ASP A 28 0.67 -9.63 -20.21
CA ASP A 28 1.63 -9.41 -19.14
C ASP A 28 3.05 -9.28 -19.69
N TYR A 29 3.42 -10.13 -20.66
CA TYR A 29 4.68 -10.02 -21.40
C TYR A 29 4.83 -8.65 -22.11
N LEU A 30 3.79 -8.19 -22.82
CA LEU A 30 3.79 -6.90 -23.49
C LEU A 30 3.87 -5.73 -22.50
N THR A 31 3.24 -5.89 -21.33
CA THR A 31 3.32 -4.90 -20.25
C THR A 31 4.76 -4.77 -19.73
N LEU A 32 5.41 -5.89 -19.45
CA LEU A 32 6.82 -5.95 -19.04
C LEU A 32 7.73 -5.34 -20.11
N ARG A 33 7.50 -5.68 -21.36
CA ARG A 33 8.34 -5.27 -22.51
C ARG A 33 8.26 -3.79 -22.83
N ASN A 34 7.07 -3.19 -22.72
CA ASN A 34 6.78 -1.86 -23.21
C ASN A 34 6.51 -0.82 -22.11
N ASN A 35 6.54 -1.23 -20.85
CA ASN A 35 6.11 -0.41 -19.70
C ASN A 35 4.73 0.25 -19.94
N LYS A 36 3.84 -0.49 -20.60
CA LYS A 36 2.49 -0.05 -20.95
C LYS A 36 1.54 -1.24 -20.98
N ILE A 37 0.41 -1.11 -20.30
CA ILE A 37 -0.60 -2.17 -20.24
C ILE A 37 -1.48 -2.14 -21.49
N PRO A 38 -1.44 -3.16 -22.36
CA PRO A 38 -2.31 -3.22 -23.52
C PRO A 38 -3.78 -3.38 -23.12
N ASN A 39 -4.68 -2.78 -23.89
CA ASN A 39 -6.10 -3.08 -23.76
C ASN A 39 -6.34 -4.55 -24.12
N LYS A 40 -7.16 -5.25 -23.32
CA LYS A 40 -7.45 -6.70 -23.52
C LYS A 40 -7.90 -7.05 -24.95
N SER A 41 -8.71 -6.19 -25.57
CA SER A 41 -9.18 -6.39 -26.95
C SER A 41 -8.12 -6.12 -28.02
N LYS A 42 -6.98 -5.52 -27.68
CA LYS A 42 -5.91 -5.13 -28.61
C LYS A 42 -4.62 -5.91 -28.44
N VAL A 43 -4.57 -6.90 -27.55
CA VAL A 43 -3.36 -7.70 -27.24
C VAL A 43 -2.73 -8.25 -28.52
N TYR A 44 -3.53 -8.88 -29.37
CA TYR A 44 -3.05 -9.42 -30.66
C TYR A 44 -2.46 -8.34 -31.58
N LEU A 45 -3.11 -7.18 -31.68
CA LEU A 45 -2.63 -6.08 -32.52
C LEU A 45 -1.31 -5.48 -32.00
N GLU A 46 -1.19 -5.31 -30.68
CA GLU A 46 0.04 -4.83 -30.06
C GLU A 46 1.17 -5.85 -30.18
N PHE A 47 0.87 -7.13 -30.02
CA PHE A 47 1.81 -8.22 -30.25
C PHE A 47 2.31 -8.20 -31.73
N LYS A 48 1.40 -8.11 -32.70
CA LYS A 48 1.74 -8.04 -34.11
C LYS A 48 2.66 -6.84 -34.44
N LYS A 49 2.42 -5.68 -33.85
CA LYS A 49 3.26 -4.48 -34.06
C LYS A 49 4.72 -4.68 -33.64
N LEU A 50 4.98 -5.47 -32.58
CA LEU A 50 6.33 -5.76 -32.15
C LEU A 50 7.16 -6.48 -33.23
N TYR A 51 6.50 -7.21 -34.10
CA TYR A 51 7.15 -8.05 -35.11
C TYR A 51 7.12 -7.46 -36.51
N THR A 52 6.33 -6.41 -36.74
CA THR A 52 6.32 -5.73 -38.04
C THR A 52 7.69 -5.10 -38.29
N ASN A 53 8.41 -5.55 -39.34
CA ASN A 53 9.75 -5.07 -39.77
C ASN A 53 10.96 -5.62 -38.96
N LYS A 54 10.85 -6.70 -38.20
CA LYS A 54 12.02 -7.38 -37.60
C LYS A 54 12.60 -8.41 -38.57
N LYS A 55 13.93 -8.66 -38.47
CA LYS A 55 14.60 -9.75 -39.19
C LYS A 55 14.31 -11.10 -38.51
N ASP A 56 14.37 -12.18 -39.27
CA ASP A 56 14.04 -13.54 -38.80
C ASP A 56 14.76 -13.96 -37.52
N GLU A 57 16.04 -13.62 -37.39
CA GLU A 57 16.86 -13.93 -36.21
C GLU A 57 16.35 -13.22 -34.94
N ALA A 58 15.95 -11.96 -35.05
CA ALA A 58 15.35 -11.20 -33.95
C ALA A 58 13.96 -11.73 -33.55
N TYR A 59 13.24 -12.30 -34.50
CA TYR A 59 11.99 -13.04 -34.24
C TYR A 59 12.22 -14.27 -33.37
N HIS A 60 13.20 -15.06 -33.75
CA HIS A 60 13.48 -16.31 -33.06
C HIS A 60 13.89 -16.06 -31.60
N GLN A 61 14.79 -15.10 -31.37
CA GLN A 61 15.22 -14.70 -30.04
C GLN A 61 14.07 -14.21 -29.16
N GLU A 62 13.18 -13.40 -29.72
CA GLU A 62 12.01 -12.90 -28.98
C GLU A 62 11.03 -14.03 -28.64
N LEU A 63 10.79 -14.96 -29.56
CA LEU A 63 9.92 -16.12 -29.31
C LEU A 63 10.51 -17.07 -28.27
N GLU A 64 11.83 -17.28 -28.26
CA GLU A 64 12.49 -18.06 -27.19
C GLU A 64 12.39 -17.34 -25.84
N LYS A 65 12.47 -16.00 -25.81
CA LYS A 65 12.25 -15.20 -24.61
C LYS A 65 10.81 -15.38 -24.09
N ILE A 66 9.81 -15.30 -24.97
CA ILE A 66 8.41 -15.52 -24.60
C ILE A 66 8.23 -16.94 -24.05
N LYS A 67 8.83 -17.94 -24.68
CA LYS A 67 8.77 -19.31 -24.23
C LYS A 67 9.41 -19.49 -22.85
N SER A 68 10.60 -18.90 -22.62
CA SER A 68 11.27 -18.94 -21.31
C SER A 68 10.39 -18.35 -20.23
N LEU A 69 9.87 -17.14 -20.43
CA LEU A 69 8.99 -16.46 -19.47
C LEU A 69 7.66 -17.20 -19.26
N SER A 70 7.17 -17.97 -20.24
CA SER A 70 5.95 -18.76 -20.07
C SER A 70 6.10 -19.85 -18.99
N ALA A 71 7.31 -20.38 -18.79
CA ALA A 71 7.58 -21.33 -17.71
C ALA A 71 7.43 -20.68 -16.33
N HIS A 72 7.79 -19.41 -16.19
CA HIS A 72 7.55 -18.63 -14.96
C HIS A 72 6.06 -18.32 -14.79
N TYR A 73 5.38 -17.96 -15.87
CA TYR A 73 3.94 -17.74 -15.86
C TYR A 73 3.17 -18.98 -15.39
N ARG A 74 3.61 -20.18 -15.80
CA ARG A 74 3.06 -21.44 -15.29
C ARG A 74 3.16 -21.55 -13.77
N LYS A 75 4.31 -21.19 -13.17
CA LYS A 75 4.51 -21.20 -11.72
C LYS A 75 3.53 -20.23 -11.02
N LEU A 76 3.28 -19.05 -11.62
CA LEU A 76 2.37 -18.03 -11.10
C LEU A 76 0.91 -18.46 -11.12
N ILE A 77 0.44 -19.08 -12.21
CA ILE A 77 -0.98 -19.49 -12.34
C ILE A 77 -1.26 -20.88 -11.79
N ASN A 78 -0.24 -21.75 -11.67
CA ASN A 78 -0.34 -23.12 -11.16
C ASN A 78 0.74 -23.38 -10.09
N PRO A 79 0.66 -22.78 -8.90
CA PRO A 79 1.65 -22.95 -7.83
C PRO A 79 1.92 -24.40 -7.44
N SER A 80 0.92 -25.28 -7.58
CA SER A 80 1.04 -26.74 -7.33
C SER A 80 2.11 -27.43 -8.17
N THR A 81 2.54 -26.83 -9.29
CA THR A 81 3.62 -27.37 -10.14
C THR A 81 5.02 -27.07 -9.60
N VAL A 82 5.14 -26.24 -8.57
CA VAL A 82 6.42 -25.86 -7.94
C VAL A 82 6.81 -26.91 -6.89
N THR A 83 8.01 -27.46 -7.00
CA THR A 83 8.53 -28.50 -6.10
C THR A 83 8.95 -27.95 -4.73
N ASP A 84 9.58 -26.77 -4.70
CA ASP A 84 9.96 -26.10 -3.45
C ASP A 84 8.68 -25.72 -2.67
N SER A 85 8.49 -26.32 -1.50
CA SER A 85 7.29 -26.13 -0.67
C SER A 85 7.14 -24.71 -0.15
N ASN A 86 8.25 -24.02 0.16
CA ASN A 86 8.23 -22.65 0.67
C ASN A 86 7.84 -21.66 -0.45
N LEU A 87 8.47 -21.82 -1.62
CA LEU A 87 8.13 -21.00 -2.78
C LEU A 87 6.68 -21.23 -3.22
N ARG A 88 6.25 -22.50 -3.26
CA ARG A 88 4.86 -22.87 -3.59
C ARG A 88 3.86 -22.20 -2.67
N ALA A 89 4.09 -22.26 -1.36
CA ALA A 89 3.20 -21.63 -0.38
C ALA A 89 3.04 -20.11 -0.62
N GLU A 90 4.14 -19.39 -0.89
CA GLU A 90 4.05 -17.95 -1.15
C GLU A 90 3.35 -17.63 -2.48
N LEU A 91 3.50 -18.46 -3.50
CA LEU A 91 2.76 -18.33 -4.76
C LEU A 91 1.27 -18.63 -4.61
N GLU A 92 0.90 -19.60 -3.76
CA GLU A 92 -0.49 -19.85 -3.41
C GLU A 92 -1.13 -18.64 -2.72
N TYR A 93 -0.39 -17.94 -1.85
CA TYR A 93 -0.87 -16.70 -1.24
C TYR A 93 -1.03 -15.56 -2.25
N ILE A 94 -0.12 -15.38 -3.20
CA ILE A 94 -0.27 -14.44 -4.31
C ILE A 94 -1.57 -14.74 -5.08
N THR A 95 -1.85 -16.01 -5.37
CA THR A 95 -3.07 -16.45 -6.06
C THR A 95 -4.32 -16.19 -5.22
N ARG A 96 -4.30 -16.51 -3.92
CA ARG A 96 -5.43 -16.24 -3.00
C ARG A 96 -5.77 -14.76 -2.89
N LEU A 97 -4.76 -13.91 -2.85
CA LEU A 97 -4.91 -12.46 -2.81
C LEU A 97 -5.27 -11.84 -4.17
N GLU A 98 -5.29 -12.64 -5.24
CA GLU A 98 -5.59 -12.21 -6.61
C GLU A 98 -4.67 -11.06 -7.09
N ILE A 99 -3.37 -11.10 -6.73
CA ILE A 99 -2.39 -10.07 -7.06
C ILE A 99 -1.85 -10.25 -8.50
N ASN A 100 -2.72 -10.57 -9.46
CA ASN A 100 -2.32 -10.83 -10.85
C ASN A 100 -1.69 -9.60 -11.53
N VAL A 101 -2.00 -8.40 -11.05
CA VAL A 101 -1.41 -7.14 -11.54
C VAL A 101 0.11 -7.07 -11.31
N ALA A 102 0.66 -7.90 -10.42
CA ALA A 102 2.10 -8.01 -10.19
C ALA A 102 2.79 -9.00 -11.14
N PHE A 103 2.07 -9.77 -11.96
CA PHE A 103 2.66 -10.80 -12.82
C PHE A 103 3.71 -10.25 -13.78
N PRO A 104 3.51 -9.12 -14.49
CA PRO A 104 4.56 -8.55 -15.32
C PRO A 104 5.88 -8.32 -14.56
N PHE A 105 5.81 -7.76 -13.35
CA PHE A 105 6.96 -7.58 -12.48
C PHE A 105 7.57 -8.93 -12.04
N LEU A 106 6.74 -9.85 -11.58
CA LEU A 106 7.18 -11.16 -11.08
C LEU A 106 7.83 -12.03 -12.18
N LEU A 107 7.41 -11.93 -13.42
CA LEU A 107 8.07 -12.60 -14.54
C LEU A 107 9.55 -12.21 -14.63
N GLN A 108 9.87 -10.93 -14.45
CA GLN A 108 11.26 -10.48 -14.45
C GLN A 108 12.01 -10.96 -13.20
N VAL A 109 11.39 -10.92 -12.02
CA VAL A 109 12.00 -11.40 -10.77
C VAL A 109 12.35 -12.90 -10.86
N PHE A 110 11.50 -13.69 -11.47
CA PHE A 110 11.79 -15.12 -11.73
C PHE A 110 12.94 -15.30 -12.72
N GLU A 111 13.00 -14.48 -13.76
CA GLU A 111 14.10 -14.53 -14.72
C GLU A 111 15.43 -14.14 -14.05
N ASP A 112 15.43 -13.14 -13.19
CA ASP A 112 16.60 -12.75 -12.40
C ASP A 112 17.06 -13.89 -11.48
N THR A 113 16.10 -14.67 -10.96
CA THR A 113 16.41 -15.86 -10.15
C THR A 113 17.07 -16.96 -11.01
N ASP A 114 16.52 -17.25 -12.19
CA ASP A 114 17.10 -18.26 -13.09
C ASP A 114 18.47 -17.84 -13.66
N ASN A 115 18.71 -16.53 -13.81
CA ASN A 115 19.99 -15.95 -14.20
C ASN A 115 21.00 -15.85 -13.04
N GLY A 116 20.62 -16.22 -11.83
CA GLY A 116 21.51 -16.19 -10.65
C GLY A 116 21.77 -14.78 -10.10
N ILE A 117 21.00 -13.77 -10.50
CA ILE A 117 21.08 -12.41 -9.96
C ILE A 117 20.58 -12.41 -8.51
N ILE A 118 19.53 -13.18 -8.22
CA ILE A 118 19.03 -13.43 -6.87
C ILE A 118 18.84 -14.92 -6.62
N ASP A 119 18.84 -15.32 -5.36
CA ASP A 119 18.54 -16.68 -4.93
C ASP A 119 17.04 -16.89 -4.63
N ASN A 120 16.62 -18.13 -4.43
CA ASN A 120 15.26 -18.48 -4.05
C ASN A 120 14.84 -17.85 -2.72
N THR A 121 15.77 -17.61 -1.80
CA THR A 121 15.50 -16.95 -0.51
C THR A 121 15.08 -15.51 -0.73
N THR A 122 15.76 -14.80 -1.60
CA THR A 122 15.44 -13.43 -1.99
C THR A 122 14.12 -13.36 -2.77
N LEU A 123 13.87 -14.28 -3.71
CA LEU A 123 12.59 -14.41 -4.40
C LEU A 123 11.42 -14.55 -3.41
N ILE A 124 11.54 -15.44 -2.41
CA ILE A 124 10.54 -15.62 -1.35
C ILE A 124 10.33 -14.34 -0.55
N LYS A 125 11.40 -13.61 -0.20
CA LYS A 125 11.30 -12.29 0.47
C LYS A 125 10.54 -11.28 -0.38
N VAL A 126 10.79 -11.23 -1.69
CA VAL A 126 10.08 -10.35 -2.64
C VAL A 126 8.60 -10.70 -2.68
N LEU A 127 8.24 -11.97 -2.80
CA LEU A 127 6.83 -12.42 -2.79
C LEU A 127 6.12 -12.02 -1.49
N LYS A 128 6.78 -12.18 -0.34
CA LYS A 128 6.25 -11.75 0.97
C LYS A 128 6.08 -10.24 1.06
N LEU A 129 7.01 -9.46 0.51
CA LEU A 129 6.93 -8.00 0.49
C LEU A 129 5.74 -7.51 -0.35
N ILE A 130 5.52 -8.11 -1.52
CA ILE A 130 4.37 -7.80 -2.40
C ILE A 130 3.05 -8.15 -1.71
N GLN A 131 2.96 -9.31 -1.07
CA GLN A 131 1.78 -9.69 -0.27
C GLN A 131 1.53 -8.69 0.86
N ASN A 132 2.58 -8.36 1.61
CA ASN A 132 2.52 -7.41 2.72
C ASN A 132 2.03 -6.03 2.25
N TYR A 133 2.66 -5.46 1.24
CA TYR A 133 2.27 -4.19 0.65
C TYR A 133 0.80 -4.20 0.21
N THR A 134 0.39 -5.21 -0.54
CA THR A 134 -0.97 -5.32 -1.07
C THR A 134 -1.99 -5.53 0.05
N TRP A 135 -1.67 -6.37 1.04
CA TRP A 135 -2.55 -6.67 2.15
C TRP A 135 -2.77 -5.46 3.09
N ARG A 136 -1.70 -4.75 3.44
CA ARG A 136 -1.81 -3.52 4.25
C ARG A 136 -2.69 -2.48 3.55
N ARG A 137 -2.53 -2.30 2.26
CA ARG A 137 -3.36 -1.41 1.43
C ARG A 137 -4.83 -1.85 1.42
N PHE A 138 -5.08 -3.15 1.30
CA PHE A 138 -6.44 -3.70 1.37
C PHE A 138 -7.08 -3.43 2.74
N VAL A 139 -6.36 -3.64 3.84
CA VAL A 139 -6.87 -3.39 5.19
C VAL A 139 -7.21 -1.93 5.39
N VAL A 140 -6.36 -1.01 4.97
CA VAL A 140 -6.58 0.45 5.07
C VAL A 140 -7.66 0.94 4.09
N GLY A 141 -8.01 0.15 3.07
CA GLY A 141 -9.05 0.51 2.09
C GLY A 141 -8.54 1.40 0.96
N LEU A 142 -7.26 1.33 0.63
CA LEU A 142 -6.71 2.08 -0.50
C LEU A 142 -7.16 1.50 -1.84
N PRO A 143 -7.39 2.35 -2.87
CA PRO A 143 -7.81 1.91 -4.19
C PRO A 143 -6.82 0.94 -4.84
N THR A 144 -7.32 -0.05 -5.57
CA THR A 144 -6.49 -1.05 -6.28
C THR A 144 -5.99 -0.56 -7.63
N ASN A 145 -6.58 0.49 -8.21
CA ASN A 145 -6.24 1.00 -9.55
C ASN A 145 -4.76 1.40 -9.68
N ALA A 146 -4.19 1.97 -8.61
CA ALA A 146 -2.78 2.34 -8.57
C ALA A 146 -1.82 1.15 -8.72
N LEU A 147 -2.23 -0.06 -8.32
CA LEU A 147 -1.37 -1.25 -8.35
C LEU A 147 -0.91 -1.62 -9.76
N ASN A 148 -1.75 -1.42 -10.77
CA ASN A 148 -1.39 -1.68 -12.17
C ASN A 148 -0.14 -0.86 -12.58
N LYS A 149 -0.15 0.44 -12.29
CA LYS A 149 0.94 1.34 -12.65
C LYS A 149 2.19 1.07 -11.80
N ILE A 150 2.00 0.81 -10.51
CA ILE A 150 3.09 0.50 -9.59
C ILE A 150 3.88 -0.72 -10.09
N PHE A 151 3.22 -1.85 -10.29
CA PHE A 151 3.90 -3.07 -10.72
C PHE A 151 4.42 -3.02 -12.16
N MET A 152 3.81 -2.21 -13.02
CA MET A 152 4.32 -1.98 -14.38
C MET A 152 5.70 -1.32 -14.39
N THR A 153 5.95 -0.37 -13.47
CA THR A 153 7.19 0.42 -13.45
C THR A 153 8.17 0.01 -12.34
N LEU A 154 7.74 -0.84 -11.41
CA LEU A 154 8.50 -1.13 -10.19
C LEU A 154 9.90 -1.71 -10.47
N TYR A 155 10.04 -2.50 -11.53
CA TYR A 155 11.32 -3.12 -11.86
C TYR A 155 12.39 -2.08 -12.22
N SER A 156 12.03 -0.94 -12.80
CA SER A 156 12.99 0.14 -13.12
C SER A 156 13.58 0.83 -11.89
N GLU A 157 13.01 0.59 -10.71
CA GLU A 157 13.49 1.12 -9.43
C GLU A 157 14.32 0.10 -8.63
N VAL A 158 14.50 -1.12 -9.18
CA VAL A 158 15.27 -2.20 -8.52
C VAL A 158 16.76 -2.07 -8.83
N ASP A 159 17.56 -2.04 -7.76
CA ASP A 159 19.01 -2.21 -7.83
C ASP A 159 19.35 -3.71 -7.65
N THR A 160 20.00 -4.31 -8.62
CA THR A 160 20.33 -5.74 -8.61
C THR A 160 21.36 -6.13 -7.54
N GLU A 161 22.18 -5.19 -7.04
CA GLU A 161 23.12 -5.44 -5.95
C GLU A 161 22.41 -5.42 -4.58
N GLU A 162 21.40 -4.56 -4.42
CA GLU A 162 20.59 -4.40 -3.19
C GLU A 162 19.11 -4.73 -3.44
N TYR A 163 18.86 -5.84 -4.10
CA TYR A 163 17.57 -6.18 -4.71
C TYR A 163 16.36 -5.99 -3.80
N TYR A 164 16.36 -6.64 -2.62
CA TYR A 164 15.25 -6.54 -1.69
C TYR A 164 15.14 -5.15 -1.05
N ALA A 165 16.28 -4.54 -0.71
CA ALA A 165 16.29 -3.24 -0.05
C ALA A 165 15.79 -2.14 -1.00
N SER A 166 16.29 -2.09 -2.24
CA SER A 166 15.84 -1.13 -3.25
C SER A 166 14.35 -1.27 -3.56
N LEU A 167 13.85 -2.50 -3.69
CA LEU A 167 12.44 -2.78 -3.91
C LEU A 167 11.57 -2.30 -2.75
N ALA A 168 11.98 -2.57 -1.51
CA ALA A 168 11.25 -2.13 -0.33
C ALA A 168 11.25 -0.60 -0.23
N ILE A 169 12.39 0.06 -0.46
CA ILE A 169 12.52 1.53 -0.51
C ILE A 169 11.61 2.11 -1.58
N ALA A 170 11.59 1.54 -2.79
CA ALA A 170 10.74 1.97 -3.88
C ALA A 170 9.26 1.95 -3.51
N LEU A 171 8.80 0.88 -2.82
CA LEU A 171 7.43 0.78 -2.33
C LEU A 171 7.14 1.74 -1.16
N MET A 172 8.07 1.88 -0.21
CA MET A 172 7.92 2.77 0.96
C MET A 172 7.90 4.26 0.58
N ARG A 173 8.53 4.64 -0.54
CA ARG A 173 8.51 6.00 -1.09
C ARG A 173 7.21 6.35 -1.79
N LYS A 174 6.39 5.36 -2.17
CA LYS A 174 5.08 5.62 -2.79
C LYS A 174 4.18 6.42 -1.85
N LYS A 175 3.43 7.34 -2.42
CA LYS A 175 2.59 8.30 -1.70
C LYS A 175 1.15 8.26 -2.21
N GLY A 176 0.26 9.04 -1.57
CA GLY A 176 -1.14 9.16 -1.98
C GLY A 176 -1.86 7.83 -2.05
N SER A 177 -2.54 7.55 -3.17
CA SER A 177 -3.24 6.28 -3.41
C SER A 177 -2.29 5.08 -3.55
N ALA A 178 -1.01 5.33 -3.85
CA ALA A 178 0.03 4.30 -3.99
C ALA A 178 0.81 4.01 -2.69
N LYS A 179 0.58 4.74 -1.61
CA LYS A 179 1.38 4.66 -0.37
C LYS A 179 1.46 3.25 0.22
N TYR A 180 2.57 2.98 0.91
CA TYR A 180 2.71 1.84 1.81
C TYR A 180 2.16 2.24 3.19
N PRO A 181 1.03 1.69 3.65
CA PRO A 181 0.43 2.09 4.93
C PRO A 181 1.34 1.81 6.12
N THR A 182 1.47 2.77 7.03
CA THR A 182 2.23 2.64 8.28
C THR A 182 1.54 1.70 9.27
N ASP A 183 2.24 1.32 10.34
CA ASP A 183 1.66 0.49 11.40
C ASP A 183 0.49 1.20 12.09
N GLU A 184 0.60 2.52 12.31
CA GLU A 184 -0.46 3.32 12.92
C GLU A 184 -1.73 3.36 12.05
N GLU A 185 -1.58 3.62 10.75
CA GLU A 185 -2.70 3.61 9.80
C GLU A 185 -3.36 2.23 9.71
N LEU A 186 -2.53 1.19 9.73
CA LEU A 186 -2.99 -0.19 9.67
C LEU A 186 -3.79 -0.57 10.92
N LEU A 187 -3.30 -0.25 12.12
CA LEU A 187 -3.99 -0.54 13.38
C LEU A 187 -5.30 0.22 13.50
N THR A 188 -5.30 1.50 13.11
CA THR A 188 -6.51 2.33 13.12
C THR A 188 -7.58 1.72 12.21
N ALA A 189 -7.21 1.34 10.98
CA ALA A 189 -8.15 0.73 10.06
C ALA A 189 -8.61 -0.66 10.51
N LEU A 190 -7.70 -1.47 11.08
CA LEU A 190 -7.96 -2.85 11.49
C LEU A 190 -8.99 -2.95 12.61
N LYS A 191 -9.08 -1.91 13.47
CA LYS A 191 -9.99 -1.89 14.62
C LYS A 191 -11.46 -1.92 14.17
N ASP A 192 -11.80 -1.22 13.09
CA ASP A 192 -13.18 -1.01 12.64
C ASP A 192 -13.53 -1.76 11.34
N LYS A 193 -12.52 -2.37 10.69
CA LYS A 193 -12.76 -3.03 9.40
C LYS A 193 -13.64 -4.26 9.53
N ASP A 194 -14.69 -4.31 8.71
CA ASP A 194 -15.43 -5.55 8.49
C ASP A 194 -14.51 -6.56 7.77
N LEU A 195 -14.12 -7.59 8.50
CA LEU A 195 -13.25 -8.67 8.02
C LEU A 195 -14.02 -9.98 7.80
N TYR A 196 -15.31 -10.00 8.14
CA TYR A 196 -16.16 -11.15 7.87
C TYR A 196 -16.72 -11.13 6.44
N ASN A 197 -17.20 -9.98 5.96
CA ASN A 197 -17.84 -9.84 4.66
C ASN A 197 -16.87 -9.59 3.49
N ILE A 198 -15.56 -9.74 3.71
CA ILE A 198 -14.57 -9.74 2.63
C ILE A 198 -14.60 -11.07 1.84
N LYS A 199 -13.94 -11.12 0.68
CA LYS A 199 -13.83 -12.35 -0.11
C LYS A 199 -13.30 -13.52 0.74
N ALA A 200 -13.90 -14.71 0.62
CA ALA A 200 -13.53 -15.89 1.40
C ALA A 200 -12.03 -16.21 1.31
N LYS A 201 -11.41 -16.09 0.13
CA LYS A 201 -9.97 -16.32 -0.07
C LYS A 201 -9.11 -15.37 0.78
N ASN A 202 -9.50 -14.09 0.88
CA ASN A 202 -8.80 -13.09 1.69
C ASN A 202 -8.95 -13.37 3.19
N ARG A 203 -10.14 -13.79 3.62
CA ARG A 203 -10.38 -14.22 5.01
C ARG A 203 -9.50 -15.41 5.37
N ASN A 204 -9.52 -16.45 4.54
CA ASN A 204 -8.74 -17.65 4.77
C ASN A 204 -7.23 -17.33 4.80
N TYR A 205 -6.73 -16.49 3.89
CA TYR A 205 -5.35 -16.02 3.92
C TYR A 205 -5.00 -15.37 5.26
N MET A 206 -5.82 -14.43 5.73
CA MET A 206 -5.57 -13.71 6.97
C MET A 206 -5.56 -14.64 8.19
N PHE A 207 -6.61 -15.45 8.35
CA PHE A 207 -6.73 -16.33 9.51
C PHE A 207 -5.68 -17.44 9.49
N GLU A 208 -5.31 -17.95 8.33
CA GLU A 208 -4.24 -18.94 8.18
C GLU A 208 -2.88 -18.36 8.58
N LYS A 209 -2.55 -17.16 8.12
CA LYS A 209 -1.32 -16.47 8.53
C LYS A 209 -1.32 -16.16 10.04
N LEU A 210 -2.44 -15.75 10.62
CA LEU A 210 -2.56 -15.49 12.05
C LEU A 210 -2.43 -16.79 12.87
N GLU A 211 -3.10 -17.85 12.48
CA GLU A 211 -3.08 -19.12 13.21
C GLU A 211 -1.70 -19.79 13.17
N ASN A 212 -1.08 -19.80 11.97
CA ASN A 212 0.16 -20.53 11.74
C ASN A 212 1.44 -19.72 12.06
N TYR A 213 1.33 -18.48 12.53
CA TYR A 213 2.51 -17.69 12.86
C TYR A 213 3.28 -18.30 14.03
N ASN A 214 4.56 -18.67 13.79
CA ASN A 214 5.42 -19.37 14.73
C ASN A 214 4.85 -20.73 15.21
N ASN A 215 3.91 -21.32 14.48
CA ASN A 215 3.39 -22.64 14.75
C ASN A 215 4.00 -23.67 13.77
N ARG A 216 4.48 -24.80 14.29
CA ARG A 216 5.00 -25.90 13.49
C ARG A 216 3.90 -26.85 13.02
N GLU A 217 2.76 -26.89 13.71
CA GLU A 217 1.58 -27.66 13.34
C GLU A 217 0.69 -26.80 12.44
N PHE A 218 0.78 -27.02 11.14
CA PHE A 218 0.06 -26.22 10.16
C PHE A 218 -1.45 -26.51 10.21
N VAL A 219 -2.22 -25.44 10.33
CA VAL A 219 -3.69 -25.44 10.25
C VAL A 219 -4.11 -24.88 8.89
N ASP A 220 -4.72 -25.71 8.05
CA ASP A 220 -5.32 -25.29 6.77
C ASP A 220 -6.71 -24.70 7.03
N THR A 221 -6.84 -23.39 6.85
CA THR A 221 -8.11 -22.67 7.03
C THR A 221 -9.01 -22.70 5.79
N SER A 222 -8.55 -23.28 4.70
CA SER A 222 -9.39 -23.57 3.54
C SER A 222 -10.17 -24.90 3.69
N ASN A 223 -9.87 -25.66 4.76
CA ASN A 223 -10.56 -26.89 5.11
C ASN A 223 -11.99 -26.59 5.57
N GLU A 224 -12.98 -27.26 4.96
CA GLU A 224 -14.40 -27.08 5.28
C GLU A 224 -14.76 -27.41 6.75
N ASN A 225 -13.92 -28.19 7.44
CA ASN A 225 -14.11 -28.52 8.85
C ASN A 225 -13.72 -27.39 9.81
N ILE A 226 -13.02 -26.36 9.34
CA ILE A 226 -12.64 -25.19 10.15
C ILE A 226 -13.26 -23.96 9.53
N THR A 227 -14.18 -23.33 10.24
CA THR A 227 -14.92 -22.17 9.76
C THR A 227 -14.75 -20.97 10.70
N ILE A 228 -15.10 -19.79 10.23
CA ILE A 228 -15.05 -18.57 11.03
C ILE A 228 -16.25 -18.55 11.98
N GLU A 229 -15.97 -18.40 13.24
CA GLU A 229 -16.92 -18.28 14.33
C GLU A 229 -16.96 -16.85 14.85
N HIS A 230 -18.16 -16.33 15.12
CA HIS A 230 -18.37 -15.07 15.82
C HIS A 230 -18.42 -15.34 17.33
N ILE A 231 -17.55 -14.73 18.12
CA ILE A 231 -17.58 -14.86 19.59
C ILE A 231 -18.89 -14.29 20.10
N PHE A 232 -19.17 -13.01 19.89
CA PHE A 232 -20.50 -12.43 20.00
C PHE A 232 -21.22 -12.68 18.65
N PRO A 233 -22.31 -13.46 18.64
CA PRO A 233 -22.92 -13.96 17.41
C PRO A 233 -23.69 -12.86 16.67
N GLN A 234 -23.92 -13.06 15.36
CA GLN A 234 -24.71 -12.13 14.54
C GLN A 234 -26.18 -12.03 15.01
N ASN A 235 -26.73 -13.11 15.55
CA ASN A 235 -28.07 -13.18 16.10
C ASN A 235 -27.99 -13.68 17.55
N PRO A 236 -27.64 -12.81 18.52
CA PRO A 236 -27.47 -13.21 19.91
C PRO A 236 -28.81 -13.68 20.51
N ASN A 237 -28.76 -14.71 21.36
CA ASN A 237 -29.89 -15.12 22.17
C ASN A 237 -30.08 -14.18 23.39
N GLU A 238 -31.12 -14.41 24.18
CA GLU A 238 -31.46 -13.56 25.34
C GLU A 238 -30.39 -13.57 26.44
N ASP A 239 -29.62 -14.64 26.57
CA ASP A 239 -28.55 -14.76 27.58
C ASP A 239 -27.48 -13.67 27.40
N TRP A 240 -27.17 -13.27 26.17
CA TRP A 240 -26.22 -12.21 25.90
C TRP A 240 -26.64 -10.85 26.46
N SER A 241 -27.93 -10.56 26.51
CA SER A 241 -28.46 -9.31 27.12
C SER A 241 -28.45 -9.36 28.65
N THR A 242 -28.33 -10.58 29.22
CA THR A 242 -28.20 -10.78 30.66
C THR A 242 -26.72 -10.75 31.09
N ASP A 243 -25.83 -11.30 30.25
CA ASP A 243 -24.39 -11.43 30.54
C ASP A 243 -23.62 -10.10 30.31
N LEU A 244 -24.15 -9.21 29.49
CA LEU A 244 -23.53 -7.94 29.12
C LEU A 244 -24.30 -6.73 29.65
N SER A 245 -23.59 -5.63 29.90
CA SER A 245 -24.24 -4.33 30.06
C SER A 245 -24.96 -3.93 28.77
N SER A 246 -26.00 -3.09 28.88
CA SER A 246 -26.73 -2.58 27.70
C SER A 246 -25.78 -1.86 26.72
N ASP A 247 -24.78 -1.15 27.26
CA ASP A 247 -23.80 -0.43 26.45
C ASP A 247 -22.88 -1.39 25.69
N ASP A 248 -22.34 -2.40 26.37
CA ASP A 248 -21.52 -3.44 25.75
C ASP A 248 -22.28 -4.18 24.63
N PHE A 249 -23.51 -4.60 24.92
CA PHE A 249 -24.37 -5.29 23.97
C PHE A 249 -24.58 -4.44 22.70
N PHE A 250 -24.90 -3.15 22.86
CA PHE A 250 -25.08 -2.23 21.75
C PHE A 250 -23.79 -2.06 20.94
N VAL A 251 -22.65 -1.86 21.60
CA VAL A 251 -21.35 -1.70 20.94
C VAL A 251 -20.98 -2.93 20.13
N PHE A 252 -21.16 -4.14 20.68
CA PHE A 252 -20.91 -5.37 19.90
C PHE A 252 -21.81 -5.48 18.69
N LYS A 253 -23.10 -5.24 18.86
CA LYS A 253 -24.09 -5.38 17.78
C LYS A 253 -23.85 -4.40 16.64
N GLU A 254 -23.53 -3.15 16.95
CA GLU A 254 -23.45 -2.08 15.95
C GLU A 254 -22.05 -1.88 15.38
N LYS A 255 -20.99 -2.17 16.16
CA LYS A 255 -19.62 -1.82 15.76
C LYS A 255 -18.69 -3.01 15.60
N HIS A 256 -18.78 -4.02 16.48
CA HIS A 256 -17.73 -5.02 16.59
C HIS A 256 -18.06 -6.38 16.00
N ILE A 257 -19.28 -6.57 15.49
CA ILE A 257 -19.77 -7.89 15.11
C ILE A 257 -18.87 -8.61 14.10
N ASN A 258 -18.40 -7.90 13.07
CA ASN A 258 -17.60 -8.43 11.97
C ASN A 258 -16.12 -8.04 12.03
N THR A 259 -15.67 -7.48 13.15
CA THR A 259 -14.29 -7.00 13.30
C THR A 259 -13.35 -8.09 13.84
N LEU A 260 -12.05 -7.90 13.64
CA LEU A 260 -11.03 -8.91 13.90
C LEU A 260 -11.13 -9.57 15.29
N ALA A 261 -11.30 -8.77 16.33
CA ALA A 261 -11.27 -9.30 17.70
C ALA A 261 -12.55 -10.08 18.06
N ASN A 262 -13.65 -9.93 17.34
CA ASN A 262 -14.85 -10.74 17.53
C ASN A 262 -14.90 -12.01 16.66
N LEU A 263 -13.91 -12.19 15.77
CA LEU A 263 -13.85 -13.36 14.89
C LEU A 263 -12.79 -14.35 15.39
N THR A 264 -13.09 -15.62 15.24
CA THR A 264 -12.16 -16.72 15.54
C THR A 264 -12.39 -17.88 14.58
N LEU A 265 -11.64 -18.95 14.76
CA LEU A 265 -11.79 -20.20 14.01
C LEU A 265 -12.35 -21.31 14.90
N SER A 266 -13.25 -22.10 14.34
CA SER A 266 -13.80 -23.26 15.05
C SER A 266 -14.18 -24.37 14.08
N GLY A 267 -13.89 -25.61 14.47
CA GLY A 267 -14.47 -26.81 13.86
C GLY A 267 -15.88 -27.15 14.35
N ASN A 268 -16.39 -26.38 15.32
CA ASN A 268 -17.66 -26.64 16.00
C ASN A 268 -18.68 -25.49 15.85
N ASN A 269 -18.51 -24.64 14.85
CA ASN A 269 -19.30 -23.42 14.65
C ASN A 269 -20.81 -23.68 14.72
N GLY A 270 -21.32 -24.72 14.05
CA GLY A 270 -22.73 -25.09 14.09
C GLY A 270 -23.25 -25.45 15.52
N ALA A 271 -22.37 -26.02 16.38
CA ALA A 271 -22.73 -26.34 17.76
C ALA A 271 -22.66 -25.11 18.69
N LEU A 272 -21.70 -24.22 18.45
CA LEU A 272 -21.52 -22.97 19.20
C LEU A 272 -22.66 -21.98 18.92
N SER A 273 -23.02 -21.80 17.65
CA SER A 273 -24.17 -21.01 17.18
C SER A 273 -24.32 -19.65 17.92
N ASN A 274 -25.53 -19.32 18.38
CA ASN A 274 -25.87 -18.07 19.08
C ASN A 274 -25.78 -18.14 20.61
N LYS A 275 -25.16 -19.20 21.15
CA LYS A 275 -25.06 -19.44 22.59
C LYS A 275 -24.24 -18.36 23.31
N SER A 276 -24.51 -18.22 24.64
CA SER A 276 -23.75 -17.31 25.50
C SER A 276 -22.24 -17.64 25.51
N PHE A 277 -21.41 -16.67 25.92
CA PHE A 277 -19.98 -16.88 25.95
C PHE A 277 -19.57 -18.05 26.88
N SER A 278 -20.19 -18.15 28.04
CA SER A 278 -19.96 -19.22 29.02
C SER A 278 -20.25 -20.60 28.45
N GLU A 279 -21.36 -20.74 27.73
CA GLU A 279 -21.73 -21.98 27.04
C GLU A 279 -20.74 -22.31 25.90
N LYS A 280 -20.41 -21.34 25.04
CA LYS A 280 -19.42 -21.51 23.97
C LYS A 280 -18.05 -21.90 24.52
N LYS A 281 -17.65 -21.34 25.66
CA LYS A 281 -16.37 -21.62 26.31
C LYS A 281 -16.29 -23.06 26.80
N SER A 282 -17.30 -23.54 27.52
CA SER A 282 -17.27 -24.79 28.24
C SER A 282 -17.98 -25.96 27.56
N MET A 283 -18.52 -25.75 26.36
CA MET A 283 -19.36 -26.73 25.67
C MET A 283 -18.74 -28.12 25.59
N ASN A 284 -19.46 -29.09 26.13
CA ASN A 284 -19.13 -30.51 26.11
C ASN A 284 -20.43 -31.32 26.01
N LYS A 285 -20.93 -31.58 24.80
CA LYS A 285 -22.13 -32.37 24.55
C LYS A 285 -21.79 -33.79 24.14
N ASN A 286 -22.45 -34.78 24.79
CA ASN A 286 -22.32 -36.21 24.45
C ASN A 286 -20.85 -36.70 24.40
N GLY A 287 -19.99 -36.18 25.29
CA GLY A 287 -18.56 -36.49 25.30
C GLY A 287 -17.73 -35.75 24.26
N GLY A 288 -18.35 -34.91 23.44
CA GLY A 288 -17.67 -34.06 22.43
C GLY A 288 -17.19 -32.75 23.06
N LYS A 289 -15.88 -32.58 23.15
CA LYS A 289 -15.20 -31.36 23.64
C LYS A 289 -15.22 -30.27 22.57
N GLN A 290 -16.28 -29.46 22.53
CA GLN A 290 -16.58 -28.52 21.43
C GLN A 290 -16.24 -27.06 21.75
N GLY A 291 -16.21 -26.69 23.04
CA GLY A 291 -16.01 -25.31 23.48
C GLY A 291 -14.58 -24.80 23.35
N TYR A 292 -14.42 -23.47 23.47
CA TYR A 292 -13.11 -22.80 23.37
C TYR A 292 -12.06 -23.38 24.32
N THR A 293 -12.45 -23.81 25.51
CA THR A 293 -11.53 -24.44 26.48
C THR A 293 -10.78 -25.64 25.92
N TYR A 294 -11.37 -26.36 24.97
CA TYR A 294 -10.80 -27.57 24.37
C TYR A 294 -10.13 -27.31 23.02
N SER A 295 -10.21 -26.10 22.51
CA SER A 295 -9.61 -25.75 21.22
C SER A 295 -8.09 -25.83 21.27
N ARG A 296 -7.47 -26.25 20.15
CA ARG A 296 -6.01 -26.23 19.95
C ARG A 296 -5.55 -25.01 19.15
N LEU A 297 -6.50 -24.21 18.68
CA LEU A 297 -6.22 -23.06 17.82
C LEU A 297 -5.71 -21.89 18.67
N TRP A 298 -4.63 -21.26 18.21
CA TRP A 298 -4.06 -20.08 18.87
C TRP A 298 -5.08 -18.93 19.00
N LEU A 299 -5.92 -18.73 17.99
CA LEU A 299 -6.96 -17.71 18.00
C LEU A 299 -7.95 -17.86 19.16
N ASN A 300 -8.04 -19.04 19.76
CA ASN A 300 -8.90 -19.33 20.91
C ASN A 300 -8.16 -19.30 22.27
N ASP A 301 -6.83 -19.14 22.30
CA ASP A 301 -6.07 -19.21 23.55
C ASP A 301 -6.49 -18.16 24.57
N TYR A 302 -6.68 -16.92 24.13
CA TYR A 302 -7.17 -15.86 25.01
C TYR A 302 -8.58 -16.15 25.55
N LEU A 303 -9.47 -16.73 24.72
CA LEU A 303 -10.85 -17.05 25.11
C LEU A 303 -10.93 -18.10 26.22
N LYS A 304 -9.92 -18.96 26.35
CA LYS A 304 -9.82 -19.95 27.45
C LYS A 304 -9.63 -19.29 28.81
N THR A 305 -8.98 -18.13 28.85
CA THR A 305 -8.55 -17.45 30.07
C THR A 305 -9.59 -16.52 30.69
N ILE A 306 -10.59 -16.11 29.93
CA ILE A 306 -11.62 -15.15 30.35
C ILE A 306 -12.95 -15.88 30.65
N ASN A 307 -13.79 -15.31 31.49
CA ASN A 307 -15.11 -15.88 31.83
C ASN A 307 -16.29 -15.15 31.21
N VAL A 308 -16.09 -13.93 30.74
CA VAL A 308 -17.11 -13.08 30.13
C VAL A 308 -16.54 -12.43 28.87
N TRP A 309 -17.38 -12.18 27.88
CA TRP A 309 -17.01 -11.46 26.66
C TRP A 309 -17.51 -10.03 26.75
N SER A 310 -16.74 -9.13 27.38
CA SER A 310 -16.98 -7.71 27.53
C SER A 310 -16.18 -6.88 26.51
N THR A 311 -16.48 -5.59 26.37
CA THR A 311 -15.68 -4.65 25.56
C THR A 311 -14.23 -4.57 26.05
N GLU A 312 -13.97 -4.65 27.35
CA GLU A 312 -12.62 -4.73 27.88
C GLU A 312 -11.87 -5.98 27.38
N ASN A 313 -12.52 -7.14 27.42
CA ASN A 313 -11.92 -8.39 26.93
C ASN A 313 -11.75 -8.40 25.40
N TYR A 314 -12.64 -7.72 24.68
CA TYR A 314 -12.50 -7.47 23.26
C TYR A 314 -11.25 -6.62 22.96
N ASP A 315 -11.05 -5.50 23.65
CA ASP A 315 -9.88 -4.61 23.44
C ASP A 315 -8.57 -5.33 23.83
N ASN A 316 -8.56 -6.10 24.90
CA ASN A 316 -7.42 -6.93 25.28
C ASN A 316 -7.08 -7.96 24.18
N ARG A 317 -8.09 -8.66 23.66
CA ARG A 317 -7.90 -9.59 22.55
C ARG A 317 -7.44 -8.90 21.29
N PHE A 318 -8.01 -7.73 20.96
CA PHE A 318 -7.55 -6.92 19.84
C PHE A 318 -6.06 -6.57 19.98
N SER A 319 -5.62 -6.15 21.16
CA SER A 319 -4.21 -5.86 21.43
C SER A 319 -3.30 -7.08 21.20
N ILE A 320 -3.74 -8.28 21.58
CA ILE A 320 -2.97 -9.53 21.38
C ILE A 320 -2.88 -9.87 19.88
N ILE A 321 -4.01 -9.85 19.18
CA ILE A 321 -4.05 -10.22 17.77
C ILE A 321 -3.34 -9.19 16.92
N SER A 322 -3.48 -7.89 17.21
CA SER A 322 -2.85 -6.81 16.45
C SER A 322 -1.33 -6.82 16.56
N LYS A 323 -0.76 -7.19 17.71
CA LYS A 323 0.70 -7.42 17.85
C LYS A 323 1.18 -8.53 16.92
N ARG A 324 0.46 -9.67 16.87
CA ARG A 324 0.79 -10.76 15.94
C ARG A 324 0.58 -10.35 14.49
N PHE A 325 -0.47 -9.58 14.21
CA PHE A 325 -0.76 -9.04 12.89
C PHE A 325 0.41 -8.18 12.38
N LEU A 326 0.90 -7.23 13.19
CA LEU A 326 2.06 -6.41 12.85
C LEU A 326 3.36 -7.21 12.70
N ALA A 327 3.52 -8.31 13.44
CA ALA A 327 4.68 -9.19 13.29
C ALA A 327 4.66 -9.96 11.95
N ILE A 328 3.48 -10.38 11.48
CA ILE A 328 3.29 -11.09 10.21
C ILE A 328 3.43 -10.13 9.02
N TRP A 329 2.72 -9.03 9.06
CA TRP A 329 2.74 -7.99 8.02
C TRP A 329 3.55 -6.79 8.48
N LYS A 330 4.80 -7.05 8.92
CA LYS A 330 5.72 -6.05 9.46
C LYS A 330 6.02 -4.97 8.40
N TYR A 331 5.92 -3.69 8.79
CA TYR A 331 6.43 -2.61 7.94
C TYR A 331 7.93 -2.82 7.69
N PRO A 332 8.45 -2.63 6.46
CA PRO A 332 9.85 -2.86 6.19
C PRO A 332 10.76 -2.06 7.13
N ASP A 333 11.69 -2.76 7.77
CA ASP A 333 12.67 -2.17 8.70
C ASP A 333 13.92 -1.75 7.92
N ILE A 334 13.73 -0.78 7.05
CA ILE A 334 14.77 -0.23 6.19
C ILE A 334 14.78 1.27 6.36
N GLU A 335 15.95 1.82 6.62
CA GLU A 335 16.14 3.26 6.72
C GLU A 335 15.97 3.87 5.33
N LEU A 336 14.98 4.75 5.16
CA LEU A 336 14.82 5.45 3.90
C LEU A 336 16.01 6.39 3.69
N PRO A 337 16.72 6.28 2.57
CA PRO A 337 17.75 7.24 2.24
C PRO A 337 17.18 8.66 2.27
N ILE A 338 17.96 9.58 2.84
CA ILE A 338 17.58 11.00 2.87
C ILE A 338 17.51 11.47 1.41
N VAL A 339 16.31 11.91 1.02
CA VAL A 339 16.07 12.46 -0.30
C VAL A 339 16.63 13.87 -0.33
N GLU A 340 17.55 14.15 -1.26
CA GLU A 340 17.98 15.51 -1.54
C GLU A 340 16.84 16.30 -2.19
N ASP A 341 16.73 17.61 -1.89
CA ASP A 341 15.75 18.51 -2.53
C ASP A 341 15.88 18.41 -4.05
N GLY A 342 14.78 18.12 -4.75
CA GLY A 342 14.73 18.00 -6.21
C GLY A 342 14.26 16.66 -6.76
N GLU A 343 13.70 15.78 -5.93
CA GLU A 343 13.07 14.55 -6.43
C GLU A 343 11.75 14.78 -7.18
N GLU A 344 11.47 13.84 -8.08
CA GLU A 344 10.16 13.71 -8.71
C GLU A 344 9.13 13.30 -7.65
N VAL A 345 8.08 14.10 -7.52
CA VAL A 345 6.97 13.84 -6.59
C VAL A 345 5.64 13.85 -7.33
N ASN A 346 4.74 12.95 -6.96
CA ASN A 346 3.37 13.04 -7.45
C ASN A 346 2.75 14.36 -7.01
N LEU A 347 1.90 14.97 -7.87
CA LEU A 347 1.26 16.24 -7.55
C LEU A 347 0.53 16.23 -6.20
N PHE A 348 -0.10 15.11 -5.83
CA PHE A 348 -0.86 15.01 -4.59
C PHE A 348 0.01 15.08 -3.33
N ASP A 349 1.28 14.72 -3.46
CA ASP A 349 2.29 14.70 -2.40
C ASP A 349 3.21 15.90 -2.44
N ALA A 350 3.10 16.70 -3.51
CA ALA A 350 3.94 17.87 -3.71
C ALA A 350 3.72 18.90 -2.59
N GLU A 351 4.83 19.45 -2.11
CA GLU A 351 4.82 20.58 -1.20
C GLU A 351 4.16 21.82 -1.83
N LYS A 352 3.73 22.76 -0.98
CA LYS A 352 3.16 24.03 -1.45
C LYS A 352 4.13 24.72 -2.41
N PRO A 353 3.65 25.20 -3.55
CA PRO A 353 4.50 25.75 -4.62
C PRO A 353 5.01 27.18 -4.34
N THR A 354 4.79 27.72 -3.14
CA THR A 354 5.15 29.09 -2.78
C THR A 354 6.65 29.31 -2.96
N HIS A 355 7.03 30.22 -3.85
CA HIS A 355 8.42 30.54 -4.23
C HIS A 355 9.21 29.41 -4.90
N LYS A 356 8.56 28.32 -5.31
CA LYS A 356 9.21 27.23 -6.05
C LYS A 356 9.00 27.38 -7.55
N LYS A 357 10.04 27.02 -8.32
CA LYS A 357 9.96 26.83 -9.79
C LYS A 357 10.00 25.35 -10.10
N LEU A 358 9.40 24.94 -11.19
CA LEU A 358 9.54 23.58 -11.70
C LEU A 358 10.90 23.44 -12.42
N GLU A 359 11.51 22.29 -12.33
CA GLU A 359 12.55 21.86 -13.25
C GLU A 359 11.90 21.27 -14.50
N TYR A 360 10.92 20.36 -14.28
CA TYR A 360 10.03 19.81 -15.29
C TYR A 360 8.80 19.18 -14.61
N PHE A 361 7.88 18.71 -15.43
CA PHE A 361 6.80 17.81 -14.97
C PHE A 361 6.59 16.68 -15.98
N ILE A 362 5.97 15.59 -15.52
CA ILE A 362 5.60 14.43 -16.33
C ILE A 362 4.09 14.28 -16.27
N PHE A 363 3.42 14.28 -17.41
CA PHE A 363 2.00 14.02 -17.48
C PHE A 363 1.72 12.91 -18.51
N GLU A 364 0.98 11.87 -18.10
CA GLU A 364 0.70 10.68 -18.91
C GLU A 364 1.98 10.10 -19.57
N ASN A 365 3.03 9.93 -18.75
CA ASN A 365 4.36 9.44 -19.16
C ASN A 365 5.12 10.35 -20.15
N THR A 366 4.64 11.56 -20.40
CA THR A 366 5.34 12.54 -21.26
C THR A 366 6.05 13.56 -20.37
N LYS A 367 7.38 13.61 -20.45
CA LYS A 367 8.19 14.63 -19.76
C LYS A 367 8.11 15.96 -20.51
N ILE A 368 7.83 17.04 -19.79
CA ILE A 368 7.71 18.41 -20.31
C ILE A 368 8.64 19.32 -19.49
N GLU A 369 9.66 19.85 -20.15
CA GLU A 369 10.61 20.81 -19.59
C GLU A 369 9.97 22.20 -19.54
N GLU A 370 9.25 22.49 -18.48
CA GLU A 370 8.57 23.76 -18.25
C GLU A 370 8.77 24.17 -16.79
N HIS A 371 9.12 25.44 -16.58
CA HIS A 371 9.54 25.95 -15.29
C HIS A 371 8.43 26.69 -14.53
N ALA A 372 7.35 27.04 -15.23
CA ALA A 372 6.25 27.80 -14.65
C ALA A 372 5.06 26.90 -14.30
N ILE A 373 4.64 26.92 -13.03
CA ILE A 373 3.45 26.22 -12.56
C ILE A 373 2.20 26.60 -13.35
N ALA A 374 2.13 27.87 -13.79
CA ALA A 374 1.03 28.34 -14.61
C ALA A 374 0.95 27.60 -15.97
N GLN A 375 2.09 27.33 -16.61
CA GLN A 375 2.13 26.63 -17.89
C GLN A 375 1.82 25.13 -17.71
N MET A 376 2.32 24.50 -16.65
CA MET A 376 1.93 23.14 -16.29
C MET A 376 0.41 23.04 -16.08
N TYR A 377 -0.16 23.95 -15.28
CA TYR A 377 -1.61 24.00 -15.05
C TYR A 377 -2.39 24.07 -16.35
N PHE A 378 -2.02 25.01 -17.22
CA PHE A 378 -2.66 25.18 -18.51
C PHE A 378 -2.50 23.95 -19.42
N TYR A 379 -1.31 23.37 -19.48
CA TYR A 379 -1.04 22.17 -20.28
C TYR A 379 -1.93 21.00 -19.85
N VAL A 380 -2.01 20.71 -18.55
CA VAL A 380 -2.80 19.61 -18.02
C VAL A 380 -4.30 19.84 -18.26
N VAL A 381 -4.81 21.05 -17.97
CA VAL A 381 -6.23 21.39 -18.23
C VAL A 381 -6.57 21.24 -19.70
N LYS A 382 -5.68 21.69 -20.60
CA LYS A 382 -5.87 21.55 -22.05
C LYS A 382 -5.92 20.08 -22.49
N LYS A 383 -5.07 19.23 -21.92
CA LYS A 383 -5.08 17.78 -22.18
C LYS A 383 -6.37 17.11 -21.68
N LEU A 384 -6.84 17.47 -20.49
CA LEU A 384 -8.11 16.98 -19.95
C LEU A 384 -9.30 17.44 -20.81
N PHE A 385 -9.27 18.68 -21.29
CA PHE A 385 -10.29 19.21 -22.21
C PHE A 385 -10.33 18.43 -23.52
N GLN A 386 -9.17 18.13 -24.11
CA GLN A 386 -9.07 17.30 -25.32
C GLN A 386 -9.53 15.85 -25.09
N ARG A 387 -9.32 15.32 -23.88
CA ARG A 387 -9.67 13.95 -23.53
C ARG A 387 -11.18 13.76 -23.43
N ASN A 388 -11.86 14.65 -22.73
CA ASN A 388 -13.31 14.63 -22.61
C ASN A 388 -13.85 16.05 -22.32
N THR A 389 -14.19 16.76 -23.39
CA THR A 389 -14.67 18.15 -23.32
C THR A 389 -15.96 18.26 -22.50
N GLU A 390 -16.94 17.39 -22.73
CA GLU A 390 -18.24 17.44 -22.04
C GLU A 390 -18.09 17.19 -20.55
N PHE A 391 -17.29 16.19 -20.18
CA PHE A 391 -17.04 15.88 -18.78
C PHE A 391 -16.33 17.01 -18.04
N LEU A 392 -15.31 17.64 -18.68
CA LEU A 392 -14.61 18.76 -18.05
C LEU A 392 -15.52 19.99 -17.93
N LEU A 393 -16.35 20.30 -18.94
CA LEU A 393 -17.32 21.38 -18.88
C LEU A 393 -18.38 21.18 -17.80
N ALA A 394 -18.68 19.95 -17.41
CA ALA A 394 -19.56 19.65 -16.29
C ALA A 394 -18.93 19.94 -14.91
N GLN A 395 -17.59 20.11 -14.81
CA GLN A 395 -16.86 20.34 -13.55
C GLN A 395 -16.82 21.82 -13.14
N GLN A 396 -17.92 22.56 -13.30
CA GLN A 396 -17.97 24.02 -13.00
C GLN A 396 -17.67 24.37 -11.54
N GLU A 397 -17.88 23.45 -10.61
CA GLU A 397 -17.52 23.64 -9.19
C GLU A 397 -16.01 23.54 -8.92
N ILE A 398 -15.25 22.98 -9.86
CA ILE A 398 -13.80 22.81 -9.76
C ILE A 398 -13.08 23.88 -10.56
N ILE A 399 -13.51 24.09 -11.79
CA ILE A 399 -12.91 25.03 -12.75
C ILE A 399 -13.99 25.73 -13.55
N LYS A 400 -13.94 27.06 -13.61
CA LYS A 400 -14.81 27.83 -14.51
C LYS A 400 -14.20 27.83 -15.92
N ILE A 401 -14.97 27.36 -16.90
CA ILE A 401 -14.62 27.37 -18.33
C ILE A 401 -15.76 28.06 -19.07
N THR A 402 -15.45 29.08 -19.88
CA THR A 402 -16.44 29.88 -20.57
C THR A 402 -15.98 30.23 -22.00
N ARG A 403 -16.90 30.69 -22.84
CA ARG A 403 -16.61 31.26 -24.14
C ARG A 403 -16.51 32.80 -24.15
N ASP A 404 -16.89 33.43 -23.02
CA ASP A 404 -16.77 34.89 -22.90
C ASP A 404 -15.47 35.26 -22.13
N LYS A 405 -14.57 35.98 -22.83
CA LYS A 405 -13.32 36.46 -22.23
C LYS A 405 -13.54 37.42 -21.07
N ASN A 406 -14.66 38.14 -21.06
CA ASN A 406 -14.98 39.15 -20.05
C ASN A 406 -15.35 38.52 -18.69
N ASP A 407 -15.59 37.22 -18.66
CA ASP A 407 -15.87 36.49 -17.44
C ASP A 407 -14.66 36.37 -16.47
N PHE A 408 -13.46 36.74 -16.94
CA PHE A 408 -12.19 36.60 -16.24
C PHE A 408 -11.39 37.88 -16.21
N ARG A 409 -10.53 38.01 -15.17
CA ARG A 409 -9.58 39.14 -15.09
C ARG A 409 -8.42 38.99 -16.08
N ALA A 410 -7.96 37.75 -16.26
CA ALA A 410 -6.96 37.40 -17.25
C ALA A 410 -7.30 36.03 -17.83
N THR A 411 -7.35 35.95 -19.15
CA THR A 411 -7.80 34.75 -19.86
C THR A 411 -6.62 33.97 -20.43
N GLN A 412 -6.75 32.65 -20.42
CA GLN A 412 -5.92 31.75 -21.19
C GLN A 412 -6.81 30.95 -22.16
N ASP A 413 -6.43 30.92 -23.43
CA ASP A 413 -7.16 30.19 -24.46
C ASP A 413 -6.93 28.67 -24.27
N LEU A 414 -8.02 27.89 -24.16
CA LEU A 414 -7.95 26.44 -24.19
C LEU A 414 -7.91 25.92 -25.63
N ILE A 415 -9.09 25.67 -26.20
CA ILE A 415 -9.30 25.19 -27.57
C ILE A 415 -10.72 25.61 -27.97
N ASN A 416 -10.96 25.81 -29.27
CA ASN A 416 -12.29 26.05 -29.84
C ASN A 416 -13.05 27.23 -29.22
N GLY A 417 -12.33 28.30 -28.84
CA GLY A 417 -12.93 29.51 -28.27
C GLY A 417 -13.40 29.38 -26.83
N TYR A 418 -12.88 28.41 -26.09
CA TYR A 418 -13.05 28.32 -24.65
C TYR A 418 -11.87 28.93 -23.90
N PHE A 419 -12.14 29.51 -22.73
CA PHE A 419 -11.20 30.25 -21.91
C PHE A 419 -11.26 29.78 -20.45
N ILE A 420 -10.12 29.91 -19.77
CA ILE A 420 -10.00 29.74 -18.31
C ILE A 420 -9.33 30.95 -17.68
N GLU A 421 -9.51 31.13 -16.36
CA GLU A 421 -8.84 32.18 -15.60
C GLU A 421 -7.35 31.88 -15.48
N ALA A 422 -6.51 32.81 -15.93
CA ALA A 422 -5.05 32.72 -15.83
C ALA A 422 -4.50 33.36 -14.53
N ASN A 423 -5.22 34.35 -13.97
CA ASN A 423 -4.78 35.12 -12.82
C ASN A 423 -5.25 34.51 -11.48
N ILE A 424 -4.85 33.28 -11.23
CA ILE A 424 -5.01 32.61 -9.95
C ILE A 424 -3.63 32.20 -9.41
N ASP A 425 -3.49 32.19 -8.08
CA ASP A 425 -2.21 31.85 -7.43
C ASP A 425 -1.82 30.37 -7.66
N SER A 426 -0.54 30.07 -7.43
CA SER A 426 0.01 28.73 -7.67
C SER A 426 -0.61 27.63 -6.78
N ASN A 427 -0.98 27.95 -5.53
CA ASN A 427 -1.64 26.98 -4.67
C ASN A 427 -3.03 26.64 -5.19
N THR A 428 -3.80 27.63 -5.62
CA THR A 428 -5.11 27.43 -6.23
C THR A 428 -5.00 26.60 -7.52
N LYS A 429 -4.00 26.88 -8.37
CA LYS A 429 -3.73 26.07 -9.57
C LYS A 429 -3.49 24.60 -9.25
N LEU A 430 -2.62 24.31 -8.26
CA LEU A 430 -2.34 22.93 -7.87
C LEU A 430 -3.56 22.23 -7.26
N ASN A 431 -4.31 22.93 -6.40
CA ASN A 431 -5.53 22.38 -5.81
C ASN A 431 -6.61 22.09 -6.86
N THR A 432 -6.76 22.96 -7.86
CA THR A 432 -7.66 22.74 -8.99
C THR A 432 -7.23 21.49 -9.77
N LEU A 433 -5.93 21.35 -10.08
CA LEU A 433 -5.41 20.16 -10.76
C LEU A 433 -5.67 18.87 -9.92
N LYS A 434 -5.41 18.90 -8.62
CA LYS A 434 -5.70 17.74 -7.75
C LYS A 434 -7.17 17.32 -7.83
N ARG A 435 -8.09 18.28 -7.76
CA ARG A 435 -9.53 17.99 -7.87
C ARG A 435 -9.93 17.47 -9.25
N LEU A 436 -9.40 18.07 -10.32
CA LEU A 436 -9.66 17.63 -11.70
C LEU A 436 -9.10 16.23 -11.96
N LEU A 437 -7.83 15.98 -11.60
CA LEU A 437 -7.20 14.67 -11.77
C LEU A 437 -7.95 13.58 -11.01
N LYS A 438 -8.45 13.89 -9.81
CA LYS A 438 -9.31 12.98 -9.07
C LYS A 438 -10.63 12.71 -9.78
N ALA A 439 -11.29 13.73 -10.33
CA ALA A 439 -12.54 13.57 -11.08
C ALA A 439 -12.36 12.74 -12.37
N PHE A 440 -11.18 12.82 -12.99
CA PHE A 440 -10.81 12.06 -14.19
C PHE A 440 -10.17 10.69 -13.86
N GLU A 441 -10.02 10.31 -12.58
CA GLU A 441 -9.31 9.09 -12.13
C GLU A 441 -7.86 9.02 -12.66
N LEU A 442 -7.16 10.16 -12.61
CA LEU A 442 -5.80 10.35 -13.13
C LEU A 442 -4.83 10.83 -12.05
N GLU A 443 -5.07 10.51 -10.77
CA GLU A 443 -4.29 10.99 -9.64
C GLU A 443 -2.80 10.64 -9.75
N ASP A 444 -2.48 9.54 -10.41
CA ASP A 444 -1.10 9.07 -10.55
C ASP A 444 -0.40 9.60 -11.82
N GLU A 445 -1.11 10.37 -12.66
CA GLU A 445 -0.61 10.76 -13.99
C GLU A 445 0.20 12.05 -14.00
N LEU A 446 0.23 12.84 -12.91
CA LEU A 446 1.00 14.09 -12.86
C LEU A 446 2.08 14.01 -11.78
N VAL A 447 3.33 13.94 -12.25
CA VAL A 447 4.54 14.00 -11.43
C VAL A 447 5.23 15.32 -11.69
N ILE A 448 5.71 15.97 -10.65
CA ILE A 448 6.43 17.24 -10.75
C ILE A 448 7.81 17.12 -10.11
N LYS A 449 8.76 17.85 -10.65
CA LYS A 449 10.07 18.08 -10.07
C LYS A 449 10.28 19.57 -9.89
N TYR A 450 10.52 19.99 -8.65
CA TYR A 450 10.92 21.37 -8.39
C TYR A 450 12.39 21.58 -8.72
N ALA A 451 12.71 22.74 -9.31
CA ALA A 451 14.09 23.15 -9.51
C ALA A 451 14.79 23.29 -8.16
N THR A 452 15.97 22.72 -8.05
CA THR A 452 16.87 22.95 -6.92
C THR A 452 17.44 24.34 -7.05
N ASP A 453 16.94 25.30 -6.26
CA ASP A 453 17.65 26.56 -6.08
C ASP A 453 19.00 26.24 -5.39
N TYR A 454 20.11 26.55 -6.01
CA TYR A 454 21.45 26.45 -5.42
C TYR A 454 21.58 27.23 -4.10
N SER A 455 20.67 28.15 -3.81
CA SER A 455 20.53 28.83 -2.53
C SER A 455 19.82 27.99 -1.47
N SER A 456 18.94 27.05 -1.85
CA SER A 456 18.22 26.16 -0.91
C SER A 456 19.06 24.94 -0.50
N SER A 457 20.00 24.49 -1.33
CA SER A 457 20.92 23.40 -0.98
C SER A 457 21.80 23.75 0.24
N ILE A 458 22.12 25.04 0.42
CA ILE A 458 22.82 25.53 1.63
C ILE A 458 21.91 25.49 2.86
N ASP A 459 20.60 25.72 2.70
CA ASP A 459 19.66 25.70 3.81
C ASP A 459 19.27 24.28 4.23
N THR A 460 19.14 23.36 3.29
CA THR A 460 18.83 21.94 3.59
C THR A 460 20.00 21.24 4.27
N SER A 461 21.23 21.50 3.83
CA SER A 461 22.43 21.03 4.52
C SER A 461 22.51 21.55 5.96
N ARG A 462 22.06 22.79 6.22
CA ARG A 462 21.97 23.35 7.58
C ARG A 462 20.97 22.61 8.45
N PHE A 463 19.82 22.22 7.91
CA PHE A 463 18.81 21.45 8.66
C PHE A 463 19.28 20.05 9.00
N ILE A 464 19.96 19.40 8.07
CA ILE A 464 20.58 18.08 8.30
C ILE A 464 21.72 18.18 9.31
N ILE A 465 22.62 19.15 9.16
CA ILE A 465 23.71 19.40 10.11
C ILE A 465 23.15 19.67 11.52
N ARG A 466 22.12 20.50 11.63
CA ARG A 466 21.49 20.82 12.92
C ARG A 466 20.82 19.60 13.55
N ARG A 467 20.08 18.82 12.76
CA ARG A 467 19.44 17.60 13.24
C ARG A 467 20.46 16.57 13.70
N ASN A 468 21.53 16.37 12.93
CA ASN A 468 22.61 15.46 13.30
C ASN A 468 23.38 15.96 14.53
N PHE A 469 23.59 17.28 14.65
CA PHE A 469 24.15 17.87 15.84
C PHE A 469 23.30 17.57 17.09
N TRP A 470 21.98 17.76 17.01
CA TRP A 470 21.06 17.45 18.11
C TRP A 470 21.01 15.95 18.41
N LYS A 471 21.02 15.09 17.38
CA LYS A 471 21.10 13.61 17.55
C LYS A 471 22.36 13.19 18.32
N GLN A 472 23.47 13.85 18.11
CA GLN A 472 24.74 13.56 18.80
C GLN A 472 24.80 14.19 20.20
N LEU A 473 24.21 15.36 20.40
CA LEU A 473 24.23 16.07 21.67
C LEU A 473 23.25 15.48 22.69
N LEU A 474 22.01 15.19 22.29
CA LEU A 474 20.97 14.74 23.21
C LEU A 474 21.35 13.52 24.04
N PRO A 475 21.98 12.46 23.51
CA PRO A 475 22.47 11.34 24.32
C PRO A 475 23.56 11.74 25.33
N GLN A 476 24.35 12.79 25.06
CA GLN A 476 25.41 13.27 25.96
C GLN A 476 24.88 14.10 27.14
N ILE A 477 23.64 14.58 27.04
CA ILE A 477 22.94 15.35 28.08
C ILE A 477 21.70 14.59 28.62
N GLU A 478 21.61 13.29 28.36
CA GLU A 478 20.49 12.43 28.76
C GLU A 478 20.33 12.37 30.30
N ASP A 479 21.41 12.52 31.06
CA ASP A 479 21.39 12.63 32.51
C ASP A 479 20.76 13.93 33.01
N THR A 480 20.49 14.88 32.14
CA THR A 480 19.81 16.12 32.46
C THR A 480 18.30 15.94 32.35
N PRO A 481 17.52 15.94 33.44
CA PRO A 481 16.08 15.60 33.42
C PRO A 481 15.26 16.44 32.44
N LEU A 482 15.72 17.64 32.12
CA LEU A 482 15.03 18.64 31.28
C LEU A 482 14.90 18.25 29.82
N PHE A 483 15.89 17.55 29.24
CA PHE A 483 15.93 17.22 27.81
C PHE A 483 15.72 15.74 27.48
N LYS A 484 15.39 14.92 28.48
CA LYS A 484 15.28 13.45 28.37
C LYS A 484 14.29 12.96 27.30
N ASN A 485 13.24 13.74 27.02
CA ASN A 485 12.18 13.36 26.05
C ASN A 485 12.09 14.32 24.87
N VAL A 486 13.16 15.05 24.57
CA VAL A 486 13.18 16.03 23.47
C VAL A 486 13.73 15.41 22.21
N ASN A 487 12.98 15.47 21.12
CA ASN A 487 13.41 14.96 19.83
C ASN A 487 14.33 15.93 19.07
N PRO A 488 15.32 15.43 18.30
CA PRO A 488 16.19 16.26 17.48
C PRO A 488 15.38 17.10 16.48
N SER A 489 15.56 18.43 16.52
CA SER A 489 14.87 19.36 15.62
C SER A 489 15.73 19.76 14.41
N LYS A 490 15.11 20.30 13.37
CA LYS A 490 15.78 20.93 12.23
C LYS A 490 16.18 22.39 12.56
N GLY A 491 15.72 22.94 13.70
CA GLY A 491 15.99 24.28 14.15
C GLY A 491 17.40 24.43 14.76
N HIS A 492 17.84 25.67 14.92
CA HIS A 492 19.06 26.01 15.66
C HIS A 492 18.82 26.08 17.19
N TRP A 493 17.65 25.64 17.64
CA TRP A 493 17.24 25.62 19.03
C TRP A 493 16.41 24.37 19.37
N LEU A 494 16.48 23.97 20.64
CA LEU A 494 15.63 22.95 21.26
C LEU A 494 15.06 23.49 22.55
N SER A 495 13.75 23.36 22.75
CA SER A 495 13.08 23.78 23.98
C SER A 495 12.54 22.58 24.75
N ALA A 496 12.64 22.66 26.07
CA ALA A 496 12.06 21.74 27.02
C ALA A 496 11.29 22.51 28.09
N GLY A 497 10.12 22.02 28.47
CA GLY A 497 9.34 22.62 29.56
C GLY A 497 10.06 22.46 30.90
N ALA A 498 10.02 23.51 31.74
CA ALA A 498 10.63 23.50 33.08
C ALA A 498 9.74 22.84 34.16
N GLY A 499 8.71 22.07 33.78
CA GLY A 499 7.77 21.44 34.72
C GLY A 499 6.68 22.38 35.28
N ILE A 500 6.71 23.66 34.92
CA ILE A 500 5.73 24.69 35.29
C ILE A 500 5.20 25.34 34.00
N SER A 501 3.90 25.50 33.90
CA SER A 501 3.26 26.14 32.73
C SER A 501 3.81 27.54 32.51
N GLY A 502 4.17 27.85 31.25
CA GLY A 502 4.75 29.12 30.87
C GLY A 502 6.26 29.26 31.11
N LEU A 503 6.93 28.24 31.66
CA LEU A 503 8.39 28.24 31.83
C LEU A 503 9.04 27.17 30.92
N SER A 504 10.10 27.58 30.21
CA SER A 504 10.87 26.66 29.36
C SER A 504 12.36 26.96 29.34
N TYR A 505 13.16 25.92 29.15
CA TYR A 505 14.58 26.04 28.83
C TYR A 505 14.78 25.81 27.33
N THR A 506 15.59 26.64 26.69
CA THR A 506 15.90 26.54 25.27
C THR A 506 17.42 26.51 25.07
N LEU A 507 17.89 25.39 24.49
CA LEU A 507 19.27 25.33 23.98
C LEU A 507 19.29 25.91 22.58
N VAL A 508 20.17 26.89 22.37
CA VAL A 508 20.39 27.52 21.06
C VAL A 508 21.82 27.21 20.60
N ALA A 509 21.96 26.66 19.40
CA ALA A 509 23.25 26.38 18.77
C ALA A 509 23.34 27.08 17.42
N THR A 510 24.27 27.99 17.28
CA THR A 510 24.59 28.71 16.05
C THR A 510 26.03 28.47 15.65
N ARG A 511 26.48 28.96 14.49
CA ARG A 511 27.89 28.93 14.12
C ARG A 511 28.80 29.77 15.00
N ALA A 512 28.24 30.78 15.65
CA ALA A 512 29.01 31.78 16.41
C ALA A 512 28.97 31.51 17.91
N TYR A 513 27.90 30.92 18.44
CA TYR A 513 27.75 30.71 19.88
C TYR A 513 26.77 29.55 20.17
N VAL A 514 26.87 29.02 21.37
CA VAL A 514 25.89 28.14 22.01
C VAL A 514 25.43 28.85 23.29
N ARG A 515 24.12 28.83 23.56
CA ARG A 515 23.56 29.41 24.78
C ARG A 515 22.37 28.61 25.29
N LEU A 516 22.17 28.68 26.61
CA LEU A 516 20.97 28.19 27.26
C LEU A 516 20.11 29.43 27.63
N GLU A 517 18.88 29.44 27.21
CA GLU A 517 17.89 30.46 27.52
C GLU A 517 16.85 29.90 28.49
N PHE A 518 16.45 30.70 29.47
CA PHE A 518 15.29 30.44 30.29
C PHE A 518 14.20 31.45 29.91
N THR A 519 13.06 30.92 29.44
CA THR A 519 11.96 31.73 28.92
C THR A 519 10.78 31.68 29.89
N ILE A 520 10.25 32.87 30.22
CA ILE A 520 9.02 33.05 30.97
C ILE A 520 7.98 33.61 29.99
N SER A 521 6.96 32.82 29.66
CA SER A 521 5.87 33.25 28.80
C SER A 521 4.73 33.74 29.68
N ALA A 522 4.30 34.99 29.52
CA ALA A 522 3.08 35.49 30.15
C ALA A 522 1.89 34.67 29.61
N SER A 523 1.12 34.03 30.49
CA SER A 523 -0.10 33.28 30.16
C SER A 523 -1.21 34.22 29.70
#